data_4e7d010a98319903ce8a85aed4f2ae1d
#
_entry.id   4e7d010a98319903ce8a85aed4f2ae1d
#
_cell.length_a   1.000
_cell.length_b   1.000
_cell.length_c   1.000
_cell.angle_alpha   90.00
_cell.angle_beta   90.00
_cell.angle_gamma   90.00
#
_symmetry.space_group_name_H-M   'P 1'
#
loop_
_entity.id
_entity.type
_entity.pdbx_description
1 polymer ?
#
loop_
_entity_poly.entity_id
_entity_poly.type
_entity_poly.pdbx_seq_one_letter_code
_entity_poly.pdbx_strand_id
1 'polypeptide(L)'
;SVTVQNNATLATVDVMVASFIPFIADQLDVAADEVSFDDGRFRADGSNQTPDLLEAAAMARIEGREDLLKHTATATLDARSFPNGAHIAEMEIDPQTGVVECVKYTVTDDFGNLVHPMLVEGQIHGGIAQGLGQAVTERVVYDEDGQLLTASFMDYAMPRADNMPMVKFTNEVIPTTTNPMGMKGCGEAGTVGALAAVTNGVLDAVWEHGIHRVDMPMTPNRVWQMLSQHAVAAE
;
A
#
# COMPACT_ATOMS: atom_id res chain seq x y z
N SER A 1 -5.84 4.56 4.83
CA SER A 1 -6.87 4.01 5.73
C SER A 1 -6.29 3.26 6.92
N VAL A 2 -5.39 2.27 6.73
CA VAL A 2 -4.79 1.50 7.84
C VAL A 2 -4.09 2.40 8.85
N THR A 3 -3.29 3.36 8.41
CA THR A 3 -2.60 4.32 9.29
C THR A 3 -3.57 5.09 10.17
N VAL A 4 -4.64 5.64 9.59
CA VAL A 4 -5.65 6.42 10.34
C VAL A 4 -6.39 5.53 11.33
N GLN A 5 -6.79 4.34 10.90
CA GLN A 5 -7.51 3.38 11.75
C GLN A 5 -6.66 2.93 12.94
N ASN A 6 -5.39 2.60 12.70
CA ASN A 6 -4.49 2.18 13.78
C ASN A 6 -4.21 3.30 14.79
N ASN A 7 -4.04 4.54 14.33
CA ASN A 7 -3.90 5.68 15.25
C ASN A 7 -5.16 5.90 16.10
N ALA A 8 -6.34 5.76 15.51
CA ALA A 8 -7.60 5.84 16.27
C ALA A 8 -7.72 4.69 17.28
N THR A 9 -7.26 3.49 16.92
CA THR A 9 -7.23 2.34 17.83
C THR A 9 -6.28 2.59 19.01
N LEU A 10 -5.06 3.07 18.76
CA LEU A 10 -4.10 3.42 19.82
C LEU A 10 -4.69 4.48 20.76
N ALA A 11 -5.21 5.57 20.22
CA ALA A 11 -5.84 6.61 21.03
C ALA A 11 -7.03 6.08 21.86
N THR A 12 -7.80 5.11 21.34
CA THR A 12 -8.89 4.48 22.09
C THR A 12 -8.37 3.59 23.20
N VAL A 13 -7.28 2.87 22.98
CA VAL A 13 -6.61 2.05 24.00
C VAL A 13 -6.08 2.95 25.13
N ASP A 14 -5.45 4.07 24.80
CA ASP A 14 -4.96 5.03 25.81
C ASP A 14 -6.09 5.55 26.70
N VAL A 15 -7.22 5.97 26.09
CA VAL A 15 -8.40 6.40 26.82
C VAL A 15 -8.97 5.27 27.70
N MET A 16 -9.02 4.06 27.18
CA MET A 16 -9.50 2.88 27.91
C MET A 16 -8.62 2.60 29.11
N VAL A 17 -7.31 2.51 28.92
CA VAL A 17 -6.35 2.27 30.02
C VAL A 17 -6.46 3.35 31.10
N ALA A 18 -6.46 4.63 30.67
CA ALA A 18 -6.59 5.75 31.60
C ALA A 18 -7.89 5.70 32.42
N SER A 19 -9.00 5.24 31.84
CA SER A 19 -10.27 5.10 32.55
C SER A 19 -10.31 3.94 33.53
N PHE A 20 -9.57 2.85 33.24
CA PHE A 20 -9.48 1.69 34.14
C PHE A 20 -8.53 1.92 35.30
N ILE A 21 -7.50 2.76 35.18
CA ILE A 21 -6.50 2.97 36.23
C ILE A 21 -7.14 3.31 37.60
N PRO A 22 -8.05 4.30 37.73
CA PRO A 22 -8.68 4.59 39.02
C PRO A 22 -9.50 3.43 39.55
N PHE A 23 -10.21 2.70 38.69
CA PHE A 23 -11.00 1.54 39.09
C PHE A 23 -10.11 0.40 39.61
N ILE A 24 -9.02 0.11 38.93
CA ILE A 24 -8.06 -0.90 39.38
C ILE A 24 -7.35 -0.47 40.66
N ALA A 25 -7.03 0.81 40.80
CA ALA A 25 -6.45 1.33 42.05
C ALA A 25 -7.36 1.07 43.27
N ASP A 26 -8.67 1.34 43.11
CA ASP A 26 -9.67 1.02 44.15
C ASP A 26 -9.73 -0.50 44.45
N GLN A 27 -9.63 -1.35 43.41
CA GLN A 27 -9.65 -2.82 43.62
C GLN A 27 -8.40 -3.35 44.31
N LEU A 28 -7.25 -2.69 44.12
CA LEU A 28 -5.97 -3.07 44.72
C LEU A 28 -5.66 -2.36 46.04
N ASP A 29 -6.52 -1.45 46.48
CA ASP A 29 -6.35 -0.59 47.67
C ASP A 29 -5.02 0.22 47.61
N VAL A 30 -4.75 0.84 46.47
CA VAL A 30 -3.58 1.69 46.17
C VAL A 30 -3.97 3.03 45.59
N ALA A 31 -3.02 3.96 45.51
CA ALA A 31 -3.27 5.23 44.80
C ALA A 31 -3.24 5.05 43.28
N ALA A 32 -4.03 5.84 42.54
CA ALA A 32 -4.13 5.69 41.09
C ALA A 32 -2.80 5.97 40.34
N ASP A 33 -1.93 6.78 40.88
CA ASP A 33 -0.59 7.07 40.37
C ASP A 33 0.42 5.93 40.59
N GLU A 34 0.09 4.97 41.48
CA GLU A 34 0.86 3.76 41.69
C GLU A 34 0.49 2.64 40.71
N VAL A 35 -0.62 2.79 39.94
CA VAL A 35 -1.05 1.81 38.93
C VAL A 35 -0.44 2.12 37.59
N SER A 36 0.28 1.20 37.03
CA SER A 36 0.81 1.23 35.66
C SER A 36 0.14 0.18 34.78
N PHE A 37 0.15 0.40 33.47
CA PHE A 37 -0.26 -0.59 32.48
C PHE A 37 0.92 -0.91 31.57
N ASP A 38 1.37 -2.16 31.64
CA ASP A 38 2.52 -2.64 30.87
C ASP A 38 2.29 -4.09 30.46
N ASP A 39 2.74 -4.44 29.25
CA ASP A 39 2.59 -5.78 28.67
C ASP A 39 1.14 -6.32 28.78
N GLY A 40 0.16 -5.45 28.51
CA GLY A 40 -1.26 -5.80 28.53
C GLY A 40 -1.87 -6.00 29.92
N ARG A 41 -1.17 -5.65 31.01
CA ARG A 41 -1.60 -5.86 32.39
C ARG A 41 -1.49 -4.61 33.23
N PHE A 42 -2.46 -4.42 34.12
CA PHE A 42 -2.36 -3.45 35.21
C PHE A 42 -1.48 -3.98 36.31
N ARG A 43 -0.59 -3.15 36.84
CA ARG A 43 0.38 -3.49 37.90
C ARG A 43 0.44 -2.37 38.91
N ALA A 44 0.59 -2.75 40.19
CA ALA A 44 0.89 -1.82 41.26
C ALA A 44 2.00 -2.40 42.13
N ASP A 45 2.89 -1.55 42.65
CA ASP A 45 3.95 -1.98 43.56
C ASP A 45 3.35 -2.54 44.83
N GLY A 46 3.86 -3.72 45.26
CA GLY A 46 3.37 -4.42 46.45
C GLY A 46 2.12 -5.28 46.23
N SER A 47 1.50 -5.26 45.04
CA SER A 47 0.39 -6.16 44.72
C SER A 47 0.84 -7.35 43.87
N ASN A 48 0.34 -8.54 44.19
CA ASN A 48 0.50 -9.75 43.41
C ASN A 48 -0.60 -9.90 42.35
N GLN A 49 -1.61 -9.04 42.36
CA GLN A 49 -2.69 -9.04 41.38
C GLN A 49 -2.28 -8.19 40.20
N THR A 50 -2.33 -8.79 39.01
CA THR A 50 -1.95 -8.13 37.75
C THR A 50 -3.00 -8.39 36.67
N PRO A 51 -4.24 -7.85 36.85
CA PRO A 51 -5.32 -8.12 35.90
C PRO A 51 -4.98 -7.59 34.50
N ASP A 52 -5.34 -8.35 33.48
CA ASP A 52 -5.34 -7.88 32.10
C ASP A 52 -6.63 -7.07 31.80
N LEU A 53 -6.74 -6.52 30.58
CA LEU A 53 -7.91 -5.73 30.19
C LEU A 53 -9.22 -6.52 30.21
N LEU A 54 -9.21 -7.82 29.91
CA LEU A 54 -10.40 -8.66 29.93
C LEU A 54 -10.81 -8.98 31.37
N GLU A 55 -9.86 -9.25 32.23
CA GLU A 55 -10.07 -9.44 33.66
C GLU A 55 -10.60 -8.15 34.32
N ALA A 56 -10.00 -7.00 33.99
CA ALA A 56 -10.48 -5.69 34.45
C ALA A 56 -11.91 -5.39 33.98
N ALA A 57 -12.22 -5.69 32.73
CA ALA A 57 -13.57 -5.55 32.20
C ALA A 57 -14.60 -6.49 32.87
N ALA A 58 -14.18 -7.72 33.21
CA ALA A 58 -15.01 -8.65 33.96
C ALA A 58 -15.29 -8.15 35.37
N MET A 59 -14.29 -7.61 36.10
CA MET A 59 -14.44 -6.98 37.40
C MET A 59 -15.41 -5.78 37.34
N ALA A 60 -15.21 -4.89 36.34
CA ALA A 60 -16.09 -3.73 36.14
C ALA A 60 -17.55 -4.14 35.90
N ARG A 61 -17.78 -5.23 35.14
CA ARG A 61 -19.14 -5.75 34.89
C ARG A 61 -19.78 -6.31 36.17
N ILE A 62 -19.02 -6.99 37.01
CA ILE A 62 -19.51 -7.52 38.31
C ILE A 62 -19.95 -6.36 39.20
N GLU A 63 -19.25 -5.25 39.18
CA GLU A 63 -19.54 -4.07 39.99
C GLU A 63 -20.53 -3.08 39.36
N GLY A 64 -21.09 -3.43 38.19
CA GLY A 64 -22.05 -2.57 37.50
C GLY A 64 -21.45 -1.30 36.87
N ARG A 65 -20.12 -1.26 36.67
CA ARG A 65 -19.37 -0.15 36.06
C ARG A 65 -19.40 -0.27 34.54
N GLU A 66 -20.58 -0.20 33.95
CA GLU A 66 -20.76 -0.31 32.49
C GLU A 66 -20.15 0.89 31.73
N ASP A 67 -19.94 2.01 32.41
CA ASP A 67 -19.25 3.19 31.91
C ASP A 67 -17.81 2.85 31.44
N LEU A 68 -17.17 1.87 32.07
CA LEU A 68 -15.81 1.38 31.74
C LEU A 68 -15.78 0.36 30.59
N LEU A 69 -16.92 -0.06 30.06
CA LEU A 69 -16.99 -1.10 29.02
C LEU A 69 -17.10 -0.53 27.59
N LYS A 70 -17.20 0.79 27.45
CA LYS A 70 -17.32 1.43 26.14
C LYS A 70 -16.49 2.71 26.07
N HIS A 71 -15.51 2.70 25.18
CA HIS A 71 -14.62 3.84 24.96
C HIS A 71 -14.67 4.31 23.51
N THR A 72 -14.42 5.60 23.33
CA THR A 72 -14.33 6.22 22.01
C THR A 72 -13.25 7.30 22.06
N ALA A 73 -12.38 7.30 21.06
CA ALA A 73 -11.41 8.36 20.87
C ALA A 73 -11.35 8.78 19.40
N THR A 74 -10.89 9.99 19.17
CA THR A 74 -10.61 10.52 17.84
C THR A 74 -9.12 10.81 17.75
N ALA A 75 -8.46 10.25 16.73
CA ALA A 75 -7.08 10.57 16.42
C ALA A 75 -7.01 11.45 15.17
N THR A 76 -6.25 12.53 15.27
CA THR A 76 -5.93 13.41 14.15
C THR A 76 -4.46 13.25 13.82
N LEU A 77 -4.13 13.18 12.54
CA LEU A 77 -2.73 13.18 12.09
C LEU A 77 -2.27 14.63 11.91
N ASP A 78 -1.13 14.95 12.48
CA ASP A 78 -0.54 16.31 12.39
C ASP A 78 -0.07 16.62 10.96
N ALA A 79 0.38 15.62 10.22
CA ALA A 79 0.83 15.76 8.84
C ALA A 79 0.61 14.46 8.05
N ARG A 80 0.71 14.57 6.73
CA ARG A 80 0.69 13.42 5.83
C ARG A 80 2.07 12.75 5.81
N SER A 81 2.08 11.44 5.58
CA SER A 81 3.28 10.67 5.27
C SER A 81 3.24 10.24 3.80
N PHE A 82 4.40 10.19 3.17
CA PHE A 82 4.55 9.81 1.77
C PHE A 82 5.53 8.65 1.67
N PRO A 83 5.16 7.57 0.94
CA PRO A 83 6.12 6.53 0.57
C PRO A 83 7.15 7.10 -0.41
N ASN A 84 8.31 6.47 -0.48
CA ASN A 84 9.34 6.76 -1.47
C ASN A 84 9.82 5.44 -2.04
N GLY A 85 10.40 5.46 -3.24
CA GLY A 85 10.94 4.24 -3.81
C GLY A 85 11.59 4.46 -5.16
N ALA A 86 12.15 3.35 -5.68
CA ALA A 86 12.74 3.28 -7.00
C ALA A 86 12.27 2.00 -7.71
N HIS A 87 11.81 2.15 -8.93
CA HIS A 87 11.29 1.08 -9.77
C HIS A 87 12.16 0.94 -11.02
N ILE A 88 12.54 -0.29 -11.37
CA ILE A 88 13.32 -0.62 -12.55
C ILE A 88 12.56 -1.72 -13.31
N ALA A 89 12.20 -1.44 -14.56
CA ALA A 89 11.59 -2.38 -15.48
C ALA A 89 12.56 -2.67 -16.63
N GLU A 90 12.85 -3.96 -16.88
CA GLU A 90 13.60 -4.42 -18.05
C GLU A 90 12.58 -4.87 -19.09
N MET A 91 12.59 -4.21 -20.26
CA MET A 91 11.58 -4.41 -21.31
C MET A 91 12.21 -5.01 -22.56
N GLU A 92 11.53 -5.97 -23.18
CA GLU A 92 11.84 -6.50 -24.51
C GLU A 92 10.72 -6.18 -25.48
N ILE A 93 11.10 -5.90 -26.75
CA ILE A 93 10.15 -5.60 -27.83
C ILE A 93 10.47 -6.50 -29.01
N ASP A 94 9.48 -7.26 -29.48
CA ASP A 94 9.57 -7.94 -30.76
C ASP A 94 9.30 -6.96 -31.90
N PRO A 95 10.30 -6.61 -32.71
CA PRO A 95 10.13 -5.61 -33.77
C PRO A 95 9.23 -6.08 -34.91
N GLN A 96 9.00 -7.39 -35.06
CA GLN A 96 8.14 -7.93 -36.10
C GLN A 96 6.65 -7.85 -35.75
N THR A 97 6.33 -7.97 -34.46
CA THR A 97 4.94 -7.98 -33.97
C THR A 97 4.58 -6.75 -33.16
N GLY A 98 5.57 -6.02 -32.63
CA GLY A 98 5.40 -4.91 -31.71
C GLY A 98 5.02 -5.35 -30.30
N VAL A 99 5.09 -6.65 -30.00
CA VAL A 99 4.81 -7.16 -28.64
C VAL A 99 5.84 -6.60 -27.68
N VAL A 100 5.35 -6.06 -26.57
CA VAL A 100 6.14 -5.50 -25.47
C VAL A 100 6.04 -6.45 -24.28
N GLU A 101 7.15 -6.92 -23.80
CA GLU A 101 7.25 -7.84 -22.65
C GLU A 101 8.09 -7.20 -21.53
N CYS A 102 7.57 -7.27 -20.30
CA CYS A 102 8.35 -6.94 -19.12
C CYS A 102 9.07 -8.22 -18.65
N VAL A 103 10.36 -8.35 -18.96
CA VAL A 103 11.13 -9.55 -18.67
C VAL A 103 11.65 -9.61 -17.25
N LYS A 104 11.79 -8.44 -16.60
CA LYS A 104 12.18 -8.36 -15.19
C LYS A 104 11.70 -7.06 -14.56
N TYR A 105 11.30 -7.14 -13.29
CA TYR A 105 10.90 -5.97 -12.52
C TYR A 105 11.53 -5.99 -11.13
N THR A 106 12.21 -4.92 -10.79
CA THR A 106 12.84 -4.74 -9.48
C THR A 106 12.33 -3.45 -8.84
N VAL A 107 11.94 -3.53 -7.59
CA VAL A 107 11.43 -2.38 -6.84
C VAL A 107 11.97 -2.37 -5.42
N THR A 108 12.35 -1.21 -4.96
CA THR A 108 12.70 -0.94 -3.57
C THR A 108 11.89 0.26 -3.10
N ASP A 109 11.03 0.04 -2.12
CA ASP A 109 10.14 1.07 -1.58
C ASP A 109 10.34 1.24 -0.07
N ASP A 110 9.96 2.41 0.43
CA ASP A 110 9.94 2.77 1.84
C ASP A 110 8.50 3.06 2.28
N PHE A 111 7.96 2.18 3.11
CA PHE A 111 6.64 2.33 3.73
C PHE A 111 6.71 2.58 5.23
N GLY A 112 7.88 2.98 5.74
CA GLY A 112 8.11 3.07 7.16
C GLY A 112 7.95 1.71 7.84
N ASN A 113 7.44 1.70 9.06
CA ASN A 113 7.16 0.44 9.78
C ASN A 113 6.02 -0.33 9.11
N LEU A 114 6.25 -1.61 8.85
CA LEU A 114 5.25 -2.49 8.24
C LEU A 114 4.43 -3.20 9.32
N VAL A 115 3.11 -3.16 9.20
CA VAL A 115 2.22 -3.96 10.06
C VAL A 115 2.20 -5.43 9.58
N HIS A 116 2.18 -5.63 8.26
CA HIS A 116 2.10 -6.97 7.68
C HIS A 116 2.87 -7.05 6.36
N PRO A 117 4.14 -7.50 6.37
CA PRO A 117 5.01 -7.51 5.18
C PRO A 117 4.40 -8.19 3.97
N MET A 118 3.82 -9.39 4.12
CA MET A 118 3.21 -10.14 3.02
C MET A 118 2.04 -9.39 2.35
N LEU A 119 1.21 -8.68 3.12
CA LEU A 119 0.12 -7.88 2.56
C LEU A 119 0.66 -6.67 1.81
N VAL A 120 1.72 -6.04 2.31
CA VAL A 120 2.39 -4.92 1.63
C VAL A 120 2.98 -5.38 0.30
N GLU A 121 3.69 -6.51 0.28
CA GLU A 121 4.22 -7.11 -0.95
C GLU A 121 3.11 -7.39 -1.97
N GLY A 122 1.99 -7.96 -1.53
CA GLY A 122 0.81 -8.19 -2.38
C GLY A 122 0.23 -6.90 -2.96
N GLN A 123 0.19 -5.81 -2.20
CA GLN A 123 -0.24 -4.48 -2.68
C GLN A 123 0.72 -3.94 -3.75
N ILE A 124 2.02 -4.12 -3.57
CA ILE A 124 3.02 -3.66 -4.55
C ILE A 124 2.93 -4.46 -5.85
N HIS A 125 2.86 -5.78 -5.77
CA HIS A 125 2.67 -6.64 -6.96
C HIS A 125 1.40 -6.27 -7.72
N GLY A 126 0.26 -6.12 -7.01
CA GLY A 126 -1.00 -5.71 -7.61
C GLY A 126 -0.97 -4.31 -8.21
N GLY A 127 -0.31 -3.35 -7.55
CA GLY A 127 -0.12 -2.01 -8.07
C GLY A 127 0.75 -1.98 -9.34
N ILE A 128 1.85 -2.75 -9.37
CA ILE A 128 2.71 -2.88 -10.55
C ILE A 128 1.93 -3.49 -11.73
N ALA A 129 1.12 -4.55 -11.47
CA ALA A 129 0.26 -5.14 -12.49
C ALA A 129 -0.70 -4.12 -13.10
N GLN A 130 -1.32 -3.29 -12.28
CA GLN A 130 -2.20 -2.21 -12.73
C GLN A 130 -1.46 -1.17 -13.56
N GLY A 131 -0.27 -0.75 -13.12
CA GLY A 131 0.54 0.21 -13.88
C GLY A 131 1.05 -0.35 -15.21
N LEU A 132 1.48 -1.61 -15.24
CA LEU A 132 1.85 -2.32 -16.47
C LEU A 132 0.65 -2.38 -17.44
N GLY A 133 -0.53 -2.75 -16.95
CA GLY A 133 -1.75 -2.79 -17.74
C GLY A 133 -2.05 -1.47 -18.44
N GLN A 134 -2.06 -0.40 -17.68
CA GLN A 134 -2.27 0.93 -18.21
C GLN A 134 -1.20 1.35 -19.24
N ALA A 135 0.05 0.96 -18.99
CA ALA A 135 1.16 1.34 -19.87
C ALA A 135 1.16 0.58 -21.20
N VAL A 136 0.79 -0.71 -21.24
CA VAL A 136 1.01 -1.55 -22.42
C VAL A 136 -0.22 -2.26 -22.99
N THR A 137 -1.30 -2.49 -22.21
CA THR A 137 -2.41 -3.32 -22.69
C THR A 137 -3.78 -2.65 -22.62
N GLU A 138 -4.10 -1.95 -21.55
CA GLU A 138 -5.45 -1.49 -21.27
C GLU A 138 -5.84 -0.27 -22.12
N ARG A 139 -6.97 -0.37 -22.81
CA ARG A 139 -7.51 0.72 -23.61
C ARG A 139 -9.03 0.78 -23.52
N VAL A 140 -9.55 1.94 -23.17
CA VAL A 140 -10.98 2.25 -23.24
C VAL A 140 -11.28 2.89 -24.61
N VAL A 141 -12.25 2.34 -25.32
CA VAL A 141 -12.64 2.81 -26.65
C VAL A 141 -14.15 3.03 -26.69
N TYR A 142 -14.55 4.20 -27.15
CA TYR A 142 -15.94 4.55 -27.46
C TYR A 142 -16.10 4.75 -28.95
N ASP A 143 -17.30 4.46 -29.48
CA ASP A 143 -17.67 4.85 -30.83
C ASP A 143 -18.11 6.33 -30.90
N GLU A 144 -18.51 6.77 -32.11
CA GLU A 144 -18.93 8.16 -32.36
C GLU A 144 -20.24 8.54 -31.63
N ASP A 145 -21.06 7.55 -31.26
CA ASP A 145 -22.29 7.74 -30.52
C ASP A 145 -22.09 7.67 -29.01
N GLY A 146 -20.85 7.46 -28.53
CA GLY A 146 -20.48 7.36 -27.13
C GLY A 146 -20.74 5.97 -26.50
N GLN A 147 -20.97 4.95 -27.34
CA GLN A 147 -21.10 3.57 -26.86
C GLN A 147 -19.73 2.99 -26.53
N LEU A 148 -19.56 2.44 -25.33
CA LEU A 148 -18.34 1.76 -24.92
C LEU A 148 -18.17 0.45 -25.71
N LEU A 149 -17.10 0.36 -26.51
CA LEU A 149 -16.76 -0.82 -27.31
C LEU A 149 -15.97 -1.86 -26.52
N THR A 150 -15.12 -1.42 -25.58
CA THR A 150 -14.31 -2.30 -24.73
C THR A 150 -15.01 -2.62 -23.41
N ALA A 151 -16.27 -3.08 -23.48
CA ALA A 151 -17.13 -3.29 -22.31
C ALA A 151 -17.00 -4.68 -21.66
N SER A 152 -16.23 -5.59 -22.25
CA SER A 152 -16.05 -6.95 -21.75
C SER A 152 -14.58 -7.32 -21.66
N PHE A 153 -14.24 -8.39 -20.88
CA PHE A 153 -12.87 -8.90 -20.83
C PHE A 153 -12.39 -9.58 -22.15
N MET A 154 -13.25 -9.69 -23.15
CA MET A 154 -12.86 -10.07 -24.51
C MET A 154 -12.21 -8.91 -25.25
N ASP A 155 -12.61 -7.67 -24.94
CA ASP A 155 -12.23 -6.46 -25.66
C ASP A 155 -11.30 -5.58 -24.84
N TYR A 156 -11.45 -5.61 -23.51
CA TYR A 156 -10.59 -4.89 -22.56
C TYR A 156 -9.43 -5.77 -22.09
N ALA A 157 -8.22 -5.46 -22.52
CA ALA A 157 -7.03 -6.29 -22.29
C ALA A 157 -6.41 -6.05 -20.91
N MET A 158 -7.09 -6.45 -19.84
CA MET A 158 -6.55 -6.42 -18.50
C MET A 158 -5.35 -7.38 -18.38
N PRO A 159 -4.27 -7.02 -17.66
CA PRO A 159 -3.10 -7.88 -17.47
C PRO A 159 -3.48 -9.23 -16.85
N ARG A 160 -2.81 -10.26 -17.34
CA ARG A 160 -2.91 -11.63 -16.85
C ARG A 160 -1.61 -12.03 -16.16
N ALA A 161 -1.64 -13.14 -15.43
CA ALA A 161 -0.48 -13.59 -14.66
C ALA A 161 0.77 -13.87 -15.53
N ASP A 162 0.59 -14.24 -16.78
CA ASP A 162 1.65 -14.49 -17.76
C ASP A 162 2.21 -13.20 -18.40
N ASN A 163 1.56 -12.06 -18.20
CA ASN A 163 2.06 -10.77 -18.71
C ASN A 163 3.06 -10.09 -17.76
N MET A 164 3.32 -10.69 -16.60
CA MET A 164 4.20 -10.12 -15.59
C MET A 164 5.31 -11.08 -15.18
N PRO A 165 6.55 -10.60 -15.03
CA PRO A 165 7.60 -11.39 -14.39
C PRO A 165 7.33 -11.46 -12.88
N MET A 166 8.06 -12.37 -12.20
CA MET A 166 8.14 -12.32 -10.74
C MET A 166 8.85 -11.02 -10.31
N VAL A 167 8.13 -10.19 -9.57
CA VAL A 167 8.66 -8.90 -9.09
C VAL A 167 9.63 -9.14 -7.94
N LYS A 168 10.83 -8.56 -8.05
CA LYS A 168 11.78 -8.51 -6.92
C LYS A 168 11.49 -7.28 -6.09
N PHE A 169 10.80 -7.48 -4.95
CA PHE A 169 10.47 -6.42 -4.00
C PHE A 169 11.43 -6.39 -2.83
N THR A 170 11.82 -5.19 -2.40
CA THR A 170 12.57 -4.92 -1.17
C THR A 170 11.94 -3.73 -0.46
N ASN A 171 11.84 -3.77 0.86
CA ASN A 171 11.40 -2.63 1.66
C ASN A 171 12.57 -2.06 2.47
N GLU A 172 12.86 -0.78 2.29
CA GLU A 172 13.82 -0.01 3.09
C GLU A 172 13.06 0.79 4.14
N VAL A 173 13.18 0.40 5.40
CA VAL A 173 12.37 0.94 6.49
C VAL A 173 12.92 2.27 6.99
N ILE A 174 12.25 3.37 6.65
CA ILE A 174 12.51 4.72 7.22
C ILE A 174 11.20 5.21 7.88
N PRO A 175 11.03 5.03 9.19
CA PRO A 175 9.80 5.41 9.88
C PRO A 175 9.51 6.91 9.73
N THR A 176 8.24 7.26 9.51
CA THR A 176 7.82 8.66 9.56
C THR A 176 7.64 9.11 11.00
N THR A 177 7.82 10.40 11.25
CA THR A 177 7.52 11.04 12.54
C THR A 177 6.12 11.64 12.60
N THR A 178 5.32 11.54 11.52
CA THR A 178 3.98 12.15 11.42
C THR A 178 2.85 11.31 12.01
N ASN A 179 3.17 10.11 12.45
CA ASN A 179 2.24 9.25 13.19
C ASN A 179 3.00 8.34 14.18
N PRO A 180 2.35 7.92 15.29
CA PRO A 180 2.99 7.13 16.34
C PRO A 180 3.57 5.79 15.89
N MET A 181 2.99 5.20 14.84
CA MET A 181 3.43 3.90 14.33
C MET A 181 4.57 4.00 13.31
N GLY A 182 4.94 5.21 12.88
CA GLY A 182 5.98 5.40 11.88
C GLY A 182 5.65 4.83 10.50
N MET A 183 4.37 4.64 10.19
CA MET A 183 3.88 4.00 8.96
C MET A 183 3.73 5.01 7.82
N LYS A 184 3.91 4.52 6.58
CA LYS A 184 3.57 5.22 5.33
C LYS A 184 2.59 4.39 4.52
N GLY A 185 1.80 5.04 3.64
CA GLY A 185 0.84 4.33 2.79
C GLY A 185 1.55 3.55 1.69
N CYS A 186 1.05 2.35 1.34
CA CYS A 186 1.62 1.50 0.28
C CYS A 186 0.66 1.24 -0.89
N GLY A 187 -0.60 1.69 -0.80
CA GLY A 187 -1.66 1.26 -1.73
C GLY A 187 -1.49 1.70 -3.18
N GLU A 188 -0.79 2.80 -3.44
CA GLU A 188 -0.65 3.37 -4.78
C GLU A 188 0.80 3.32 -5.31
N ALA A 189 1.78 3.02 -4.46
CA ALA A 189 3.20 3.10 -4.81
C ALA A 189 3.56 2.23 -6.03
N GLY A 190 3.08 0.99 -6.06
CA GLY A 190 3.30 0.08 -7.18
C GLY A 190 2.81 0.65 -8.51
N THR A 191 1.59 1.19 -8.55
CA THR A 191 0.99 1.76 -9.76
C THR A 191 1.73 3.01 -10.25
N VAL A 192 1.99 3.94 -9.32
CA VAL A 192 2.66 5.21 -9.65
C VAL A 192 4.07 4.99 -10.19
N GLY A 193 4.84 4.10 -9.56
CA GLY A 193 6.19 3.78 -10.00
C GLY A 193 6.22 3.02 -11.32
N ALA A 194 5.28 2.08 -11.52
CA ALA A 194 5.26 1.23 -12.70
C ALA A 194 4.93 1.99 -14.00
N LEU A 195 4.03 2.96 -13.97
CA LEU A 195 3.70 3.76 -15.15
C LEU A 195 4.95 4.39 -15.79
N ALA A 196 5.76 5.04 -14.97
CA ALA A 196 6.98 5.68 -15.44
C ALA A 196 8.08 4.67 -15.80
N ALA A 197 8.30 3.65 -14.95
CA ALA A 197 9.36 2.66 -15.16
C ALA A 197 9.15 1.87 -16.46
N VAL A 198 7.93 1.39 -16.71
CA VAL A 198 7.58 0.63 -17.92
C VAL A 198 7.67 1.52 -19.15
N THR A 199 7.12 2.75 -19.09
CA THR A 199 7.17 3.69 -20.21
C THR A 199 8.60 4.06 -20.58
N ASN A 200 9.45 4.32 -19.57
CA ASN A 200 10.86 4.60 -19.80
C ASN A 200 11.63 3.41 -20.37
N GLY A 201 11.32 2.19 -19.90
CA GLY A 201 11.94 0.96 -20.43
C GLY A 201 11.58 0.72 -21.91
N VAL A 202 10.32 0.96 -22.30
CA VAL A 202 9.90 0.91 -23.70
C VAL A 202 10.57 1.99 -24.52
N LEU A 203 10.63 3.23 -24.01
CA LEU A 203 11.30 4.33 -24.69
C LEU A 203 12.79 4.06 -24.92
N ASP A 204 13.46 3.50 -23.91
CA ASP A 204 14.87 3.10 -23.99
C ASP A 204 15.08 2.04 -25.08
N ALA A 205 14.23 1.02 -25.12
CA ALA A 205 14.30 -0.06 -26.09
C ALA A 205 14.13 0.41 -27.55
N VAL A 206 13.40 1.51 -27.80
CA VAL A 206 13.17 2.05 -29.15
C VAL A 206 14.04 3.26 -29.47
N TRP A 207 14.85 3.74 -28.54
CA TRP A 207 15.63 4.98 -28.67
C TRP A 207 16.58 4.98 -29.87
N GLU A 208 17.28 3.87 -30.06
CA GLU A 208 18.26 3.73 -31.18
C GLU A 208 17.58 3.68 -32.56
N HIS A 209 16.25 3.45 -32.61
CA HIS A 209 15.47 3.54 -33.83
C HIS A 209 15.01 4.98 -34.17
N GLY A 210 15.51 5.97 -33.44
CA GLY A 210 15.15 7.39 -33.64
C GLY A 210 13.80 7.78 -33.02
N ILE A 211 13.22 6.93 -32.19
CA ILE A 211 11.93 7.18 -31.52
C ILE A 211 12.23 7.75 -30.13
N HIS A 212 11.91 9.04 -29.95
CA HIS A 212 12.22 9.76 -28.72
C HIS A 212 10.98 10.11 -27.89
N ARG A 213 9.83 9.57 -28.27
CA ARG A 213 8.56 9.72 -27.54
C ARG A 213 7.67 8.51 -27.74
N VAL A 214 7.09 8.04 -26.65
CA VAL A 214 6.06 7.00 -26.65
C VAL A 214 4.85 7.48 -25.83
N ASP A 215 3.66 7.11 -26.23
CA ASP A 215 2.41 7.43 -25.55
C ASP A 215 1.68 6.15 -25.13
N MET A 216 1.24 6.08 -23.88
CA MET A 216 0.44 4.96 -23.37
C MET A 216 -0.97 4.90 -24.01
N PRO A 217 -1.58 3.73 -24.16
CA PRO A 217 -0.98 2.41 -23.99
C PRO A 217 -0.12 2.04 -25.21
N MET A 218 1.02 1.43 -24.95
CA MET A 218 1.98 0.96 -25.96
C MET A 218 1.59 -0.45 -26.43
N THR A 219 0.38 -0.55 -27.03
CA THR A 219 -0.13 -1.82 -27.55
C THR A 219 0.72 -2.34 -28.72
N PRO A 220 0.75 -3.65 -28.98
CA PRO A 220 1.59 -4.23 -30.03
C PRO A 220 1.42 -3.56 -31.37
N ASN A 221 0.19 -3.30 -31.81
CA ASN A 221 -0.08 -2.61 -33.08
C ASN A 221 0.50 -1.19 -33.12
N ARG A 222 0.40 -0.42 -32.02
CA ARG A 222 0.95 0.95 -31.97
C ARG A 222 2.47 0.94 -31.99
N VAL A 223 3.10 0.02 -31.27
CA VAL A 223 4.56 -0.12 -31.25
C VAL A 223 5.08 -0.57 -32.61
N TRP A 224 4.43 -1.56 -33.23
CA TRP A 224 4.78 -2.01 -34.56
C TRP A 224 4.66 -0.91 -35.62
N GLN A 225 3.57 -0.11 -35.61
CA GLN A 225 3.38 1.04 -36.52
C GLN A 225 4.49 2.07 -36.34
N MET A 226 4.82 2.39 -35.08
CA MET A 226 5.86 3.34 -34.74
C MET A 226 7.25 2.89 -35.27
N LEU A 227 7.62 1.64 -35.05
CA LEU A 227 8.87 1.05 -35.55
C LEU A 227 8.90 1.05 -37.11
N SER A 228 7.81 0.62 -37.76
CA SER A 228 7.71 0.55 -39.21
C SER A 228 7.83 1.92 -39.89
N GLN A 229 7.22 2.96 -39.31
CA GLN A 229 7.30 4.33 -39.85
C GLN A 229 8.72 4.90 -39.75
N HIS A 230 9.46 4.60 -38.69
CA HIS A 230 10.84 5.09 -38.51
C HIS A 230 11.85 4.30 -39.35
N ALA A 231 11.60 3.03 -39.60
CA ALA A 231 12.44 2.23 -40.50
C ALA A 231 12.41 2.78 -41.96
N VAL A 232 11.22 3.17 -42.45
CA VAL A 232 11.05 3.75 -43.79
C VAL A 232 11.67 5.15 -43.91
N ALA A 233 11.74 5.91 -42.80
CA ALA A 233 12.34 7.24 -42.82
C ALA A 233 13.88 7.23 -42.76
N ALA A 234 14.48 6.09 -42.46
CA ALA A 234 15.94 5.90 -42.33
C ALA A 234 16.57 5.36 -43.64
N GLU A 235 15.77 4.91 -44.64
CA GLU A 235 16.18 4.57 -46.00
C GLU A 235 16.12 5.78 -46.94
#